data_2eb27a4499881f943ddf68ce6e6dfaf7
#
_entry.id   2eb27a4499881f943ddf68ce6e6dfaf7
#
_cell.length_a   1.000
_cell.length_b   1.000
_cell.length_c   1.000
_cell.angle_alpha   90.00
_cell.angle_beta   90.00
_cell.angle_gamma   90.00
#
_symmetry.space_group_name_H-M   'P 1'
#
loop_
_entity.id
_entity.type
_entity.pdbx_description
1 polymer ?
#
loop_
_entity_poly.entity_id
_entity_poly.type
_entity_poly.pdbx_seq_one_letter_code
_entity_poly.pdbx_strand_id
1 'polypeptide(L)'
;MTISYDPAKREWTLRERGLDFEQAAEVFAGPTIDIPDLRRDYGEQRINSVGYLNGRMMIVCWTPRGEARHVMSMRKANDREKARYSDRLGEG
;
A
#
# COMPACT_ATOMS: atom_id res chain seq x y z
N MET A 1 11.28 10.21 -1.08
CA MET A 1 11.04 8.84 -0.59
C MET A 1 11.40 7.84 -1.67
N THR A 2 12.15 6.82 -1.32
CA THR A 2 12.56 5.77 -2.26
C THR A 2 11.64 4.57 -2.12
N ILE A 3 11.21 4.03 -3.25
CA ILE A 3 10.41 2.81 -3.31
C ILE A 3 11.26 1.73 -3.95
N SER A 4 11.19 0.53 -3.40
CA SER A 4 11.76 -0.66 -4.02
C SER A 4 10.71 -1.77 -4.07
N TYR A 5 10.95 -2.79 -4.85
CA TYR A 5 10.02 -3.93 -5.01
C TYR A 5 10.70 -5.05 -5.78
N ASP A 6 10.10 -6.22 -5.72
CA ASP A 6 10.48 -7.35 -6.56
C ASP A 6 9.87 -7.14 -7.95
N PRO A 7 10.67 -7.05 -9.02
CA PRO A 7 10.14 -6.82 -10.37
C PRO A 7 9.10 -7.85 -10.82
N ALA A 8 9.25 -9.10 -10.41
CA ALA A 8 8.28 -10.15 -10.76
C ALA A 8 6.93 -9.91 -10.10
N LYS A 9 6.91 -9.44 -8.85
CA LYS A 9 5.68 -9.09 -8.14
C LYS A 9 5.01 -7.87 -8.75
N ARG A 10 5.81 -6.87 -9.13
CA ARG A 10 5.30 -5.69 -9.82
C ARG A 10 4.59 -6.09 -11.11
N GLU A 11 5.24 -6.92 -11.92
CA GLU A 11 4.69 -7.37 -13.20
C GLU A 11 3.41 -8.17 -13.01
N TRP A 12 3.39 -9.08 -12.05
CA TRP A 12 2.19 -9.86 -11.71
C TRP A 12 1.03 -8.95 -11.31
N THR A 13 1.29 -7.99 -10.44
CA THR A 13 0.26 -7.08 -9.93
C THR A 13 -0.29 -6.19 -11.05
N LEU A 14 0.59 -5.71 -11.92
CA LEU A 14 0.19 -4.89 -13.05
C LEU A 14 -0.70 -5.69 -14.01
N ARG A 15 -0.32 -6.94 -14.30
CA ARG A 15 -1.07 -7.81 -15.19
C ARG A 15 -2.40 -8.26 -14.60
N GLU A 16 -2.41 -8.67 -13.32
CA GLU A 16 -3.58 -9.28 -12.70
C GLU A 16 -4.54 -8.26 -12.06
N ARG A 17 -4.04 -7.14 -11.61
CA ARG A 17 -4.83 -6.12 -10.89
C ARG A 17 -4.89 -4.77 -11.59
N GLY A 18 -4.05 -4.56 -12.60
CA GLY A 18 -3.96 -3.27 -13.27
C GLY A 18 -3.34 -2.17 -12.41
N LEU A 19 -2.58 -2.55 -11.38
CA LEU A 19 -1.95 -1.62 -10.45
C LEU A 19 -0.44 -1.73 -10.56
N ASP A 20 0.23 -0.58 -10.59
CA ASP A 20 1.68 -0.50 -10.70
C ASP A 20 2.27 -0.12 -9.34
N PHE A 21 3.23 -0.88 -8.85
CA PHE A 21 3.92 -0.59 -7.58
C PHE A 21 4.59 0.79 -7.58
N GLU A 22 5.00 1.30 -8.75
CA GLU A 22 5.54 2.65 -8.86
C GLU A 22 4.52 3.70 -8.40
N GLN A 23 3.23 3.43 -8.55
CA GLN A 23 2.18 4.34 -8.12
C GLN A 23 2.00 4.38 -6.61
N ALA A 24 2.64 3.47 -5.87
CA ALA A 24 2.64 3.55 -4.41
C ALA A 24 3.23 4.86 -3.91
N ALA A 25 4.16 5.46 -4.66
CA ALA A 25 4.72 6.76 -4.32
C ALA A 25 3.64 7.84 -4.20
N GLU A 26 2.64 7.79 -5.07
CA GLU A 26 1.52 8.74 -5.05
C GLU A 26 0.62 8.51 -3.83
N VAL A 27 0.42 7.25 -3.45
CA VAL A 27 -0.34 6.93 -2.23
C VAL A 27 0.40 7.49 -1.01
N PHE A 28 1.69 7.25 -0.92
CA PHE A 28 2.50 7.70 0.22
C PHE A 28 2.65 9.22 0.28
N ALA A 29 2.52 9.92 -0.85
CA ALA A 29 2.63 11.38 -0.89
C ALA A 29 1.42 12.07 -0.25
N GLY A 30 0.27 11.42 -0.19
CA GLY A 30 -0.93 11.94 0.43
C GLY A 30 -1.10 11.42 1.86
N PRO A 31 -2.24 11.74 2.50
CA PRO A 31 -2.52 11.24 3.84
C PRO A 31 -2.70 9.71 3.83
N THR A 32 -2.13 9.05 4.83
CA THR A 32 -2.26 7.60 4.98
C THR A 32 -2.57 7.23 6.43
N ILE A 33 -3.20 6.07 6.59
CA ILE A 33 -3.31 5.41 7.88
C ILE A 33 -2.39 4.20 7.80
N ASP A 34 -1.38 4.16 8.67
CA ASP A 34 -0.38 3.10 8.67
C ASP A 34 -0.69 2.11 9.78
N ILE A 35 -0.92 0.86 9.41
CA ILE A 35 -1.35 -0.19 10.34
C ILE A 35 -0.31 -1.31 10.32
N PRO A 36 0.35 -1.59 11.47
CA PRO A 36 1.26 -2.74 11.53
C PRO A 36 0.54 -4.04 11.21
N ASP A 37 1.14 -4.88 10.39
CA ASP A 37 0.60 -6.20 10.09
C ASP A 37 1.16 -7.18 11.13
N LEU A 38 0.32 -7.52 12.11
CA LEU A 38 0.69 -8.37 13.24
C LEU A 38 0.10 -9.78 13.13
N ARG A 39 -0.39 -10.16 11.95
CA ARG A 39 -1.06 -11.45 11.78
C ARG A 39 -0.12 -12.63 12.03
N ARG A 40 1.18 -12.45 11.80
CA ARG A 40 2.20 -13.44 12.11
C ARG A 40 3.57 -12.79 12.18
N ASP A 41 4.56 -13.53 12.67
CA ASP A 41 5.95 -13.09 12.67
C ASP A 41 6.55 -13.34 11.28
N TYR A 42 6.89 -12.26 10.58
CA TYR A 42 7.50 -12.31 9.25
C TYR A 42 9.02 -12.22 9.29
N GLY A 43 9.60 -12.07 10.50
CA GLY A 43 11.02 -11.77 10.63
C GLY A 43 11.39 -10.35 10.24
N GLU A 44 10.41 -9.52 9.91
CA GLU A 44 10.58 -8.12 9.54
C GLU A 44 9.28 -7.36 9.84
N GLN A 45 9.40 -6.05 10.00
CA GLN A 45 8.24 -5.20 10.20
C GLN A 45 7.47 -5.07 8.88
N ARG A 46 6.17 -5.32 8.91
CA ARG A 46 5.28 -5.11 7.76
C ARG A 46 4.19 -4.12 8.13
N ILE A 47 3.94 -3.19 7.23
CA ILE A 47 2.99 -2.11 7.43
C ILE A 47 2.01 -2.11 6.26
N ASN A 48 0.71 -1.99 6.58
CA ASN A 48 -0.33 -1.76 5.60
C ASN A 48 -0.68 -0.28 5.65
N SER A 49 -0.37 0.46 4.57
CA SER A 49 -0.73 1.86 4.46
C SER A 49 -2.00 1.99 3.65
N VAL A 50 -3.01 2.63 4.24
CA VAL A 50 -4.28 2.92 3.57
C VAL A 50 -4.25 4.37 3.10
N GLY A 51 -4.44 4.59 1.82
CA GLY A 51 -4.41 5.93 1.24
C GLY A 51 -5.11 5.97 -0.11
N TYR A 52 -5.02 7.09 -0.81
CA TYR A 52 -5.73 7.26 -2.07
C TYR A 52 -4.78 7.34 -3.27
N LEU A 53 -5.21 6.70 -4.36
CA LEU A 53 -4.58 6.83 -5.67
C LEU A 53 -5.69 7.23 -6.65
N ASN A 54 -5.58 8.45 -7.20
CA ASN A 54 -6.59 8.98 -8.14
C ASN A 54 -8.02 8.89 -7.57
N GLY A 55 -8.17 9.27 -6.30
CA GLY A 55 -9.47 9.27 -5.62
C GLY A 55 -9.97 7.90 -5.18
N ARG A 56 -9.17 6.85 -5.37
CA ARG A 56 -9.57 5.48 -5.03
C ARG A 56 -8.75 4.97 -3.85
N MET A 57 -9.43 4.44 -2.84
CA MET A 57 -8.75 3.91 -1.65
C MET A 57 -7.97 2.64 -1.99
N MET A 58 -6.70 2.64 -1.60
CA MET A 58 -5.75 1.56 -1.83
C MET A 58 -5.16 1.09 -0.52
N ILE A 59 -4.71 -0.17 -0.50
CA ILE A 59 -3.92 -0.71 0.60
C ILE A 59 -2.58 -1.16 0.04
N VAL A 60 -1.51 -0.56 0.55
CA VAL A 60 -0.14 -0.87 0.15
C VAL A 60 0.55 -1.54 1.32
N CYS A 61 0.98 -2.79 1.13
CA CYS A 61 1.77 -3.51 2.12
C CYS A 61 3.24 -3.31 1.80
N TRP A 62 4.03 -2.88 2.78
CA TRP A 62 5.44 -2.60 2.59
C TRP A 62 6.24 -2.88 3.84
N THR A 63 7.55 -2.97 3.68
CA THR A 63 8.47 -3.11 4.80
C THR A 63 9.59 -2.09 4.65
N PRO A 64 10.08 -1.50 5.76
CA PRO A 64 11.24 -0.62 5.69
C PRO A 64 12.50 -1.41 5.29
N ARG A 65 13.25 -0.89 4.32
CA ARG A 65 14.56 -1.43 3.95
C ARG A 65 15.53 -0.27 3.75
N GLY A 66 16.35 -0.01 4.77
CA GLY A 66 17.17 1.20 4.80
C GLY A 66 16.26 2.43 4.71
N GLU A 67 16.53 3.31 3.75
CA GLU A 67 15.71 4.50 3.54
C GLU A 67 14.55 4.24 2.57
N ALA A 68 14.46 3.02 2.04
CA ALA A 68 13.41 2.68 1.07
C ALA A 68 12.21 2.04 1.76
N ARG A 69 11.04 2.22 1.14
CA ARG A 69 9.85 1.45 1.42
C ARG A 69 9.75 0.35 0.38
N HIS A 70 9.95 -0.88 0.81
CA HIS A 70 9.89 -2.03 -0.08
C HIS A 70 8.46 -2.49 -0.21
N VAL A 71 7.83 -2.23 -1.36
CA VAL A 71 6.43 -2.57 -1.62
C VAL A 71 6.31 -4.06 -1.89
N MET A 72 5.44 -4.72 -1.14
CA MET A 72 5.24 -6.16 -1.22
C MET A 72 3.92 -6.52 -1.89
N SER A 73 2.89 -5.69 -1.70
CA SER A 73 1.61 -5.87 -2.37
C SER A 73 0.88 -4.53 -2.46
N MET A 74 -0.04 -4.45 -3.40
CA MET A 74 -0.88 -3.28 -3.60
C MET A 74 -2.21 -3.75 -4.14
N ARG A 75 -3.29 -3.26 -3.54
CA ARG A 75 -4.64 -3.63 -3.95
C ARG A 75 -5.64 -2.52 -3.65
N LYS A 76 -6.77 -2.58 -4.31
CA LYS A 76 -7.90 -1.70 -4.01
C LYS A 76 -8.54 -2.13 -2.69
N ALA A 77 -8.96 -1.15 -1.88
CA ALA A 77 -9.70 -1.43 -0.67
C ALA A 77 -11.07 -2.01 -1.01
N ASN A 78 -11.55 -2.95 -0.18
CA ASN A 78 -12.91 -3.46 -0.30
C ASN A 78 -13.90 -2.52 0.39
N ASP A 79 -15.20 -2.81 0.26
CA ASP A 79 -16.25 -1.91 0.81
C ASP A 79 -16.18 -1.77 2.33
N ARG A 80 -15.82 -2.84 3.03
CA ARG A 80 -15.67 -2.81 4.49
C ARG A 80 -14.52 -1.89 4.90
N GLU A 81 -13.40 -1.97 4.18
CA GLU A 81 -12.24 -1.13 4.43
C GLU A 81 -12.54 0.34 4.12
N LYS A 82 -13.24 0.61 3.02
CA LYS A 82 -13.67 1.96 2.68
C LYS A 82 -14.53 2.56 3.79
N ALA A 83 -15.50 1.78 4.30
CA ALA A 83 -16.36 2.24 5.38
C ALA A 83 -15.57 2.51 6.66
N ARG A 84 -14.54 1.69 6.93
CA ARG A 84 -13.73 1.83 8.15
C ARG A 84 -12.83 3.05 8.13
N TYR A 85 -12.22 3.35 6.98
CA TYR A 85 -11.13 4.33 6.92
C TYR A 85 -11.49 5.67 6.28
N SER A 86 -12.61 5.75 5.54
CA SER A 86 -12.94 6.96 4.80
C SER A 86 -13.09 8.20 5.68
N ASP A 87 -13.72 8.07 6.85
CA ASP A 87 -13.91 9.19 7.77
C ASP A 87 -12.58 9.75 8.28
N ARG A 88 -11.61 8.86 8.52
CA ARG A 88 -10.29 9.25 9.04
C ARG A 88 -9.40 9.84 7.97
N LEU A 89 -9.54 9.37 6.72
CA LEU A 89 -8.73 9.84 5.60
C LEU A 89 -9.37 11.00 4.85
N GLY A 90 -10.67 11.21 5.04
CA GLY A 90 -11.44 12.11 4.22
C GLY A 90 -11.83 11.47 2.90
N GLU A 91 -12.47 12.25 2.02
CA GLU A 91 -12.87 11.78 0.70
C GLU A 91 -11.70 11.86 -0.26
N GLY A 92 -11.48 10.80 -1.00
CA GLY A 92 -10.40 10.69 -1.97
C GLY A 92 -10.60 11.45 -3.25
#